data_277e578e647e2c7f2015eba32d7e5cfa
#
_entry.id   277e578e647e2c7f2015eba32d7e5cfa
#
_cell.length_a   1.000
_cell.length_b   1.000
_cell.length_c   1.000
_cell.angle_alpha   90.00
_cell.angle_beta   90.00
_cell.angle_gamma   90.00
#
_symmetry.space_group_name_H-M   'P 1'
#
loop_
_entity.id
_entity.type
_entity.pdbx_description
1 polymer ?
#
loop_
_entity_poly.entity_id
_entity_poly.type
_entity_poly.pdbx_seq_one_letter_code
_entity_poly.pdbx_strand_id
1 'polypeptide(L)'
;VRRIYAAMVRTEYLVYEMFPQIRPTLPQQIHFIHSEDLLQKYPTFTPKEREDAITKEYGAVFIIGIGCSLSNGEKHDGRAPDYDDWSTIAENGQTGLNGDLLVWDDILNRSLELSSMGIRVNKEALLRQLDICKAEEKKELYFHKRLLNSELPQSIGGGIGQSRLCMFYLRKAHIGEIQASIWPEEMRKEARAAGMILI
;
A
#
# COMPACT_ATOMS: atom_id res chain seq x y z
N VAL A 1 -9.29 1.63 -7.60
CA VAL A 1 -7.87 1.87 -7.84
C VAL A 1 -7.67 2.87 -8.97
N ARG A 2 -8.09 2.57 -10.21
CA ARG A 2 -7.85 3.43 -11.39
C ARG A 2 -8.34 4.87 -11.22
N ARG A 3 -9.49 5.08 -10.59
CA ARG A 3 -10.03 6.44 -10.36
C ARG A 3 -9.17 7.24 -9.37
N ILE A 4 -8.71 6.58 -8.30
CA ILE A 4 -7.84 7.21 -7.29
C ILE A 4 -6.48 7.52 -7.91
N TYR A 5 -5.91 6.57 -8.65
CA TYR A 5 -4.66 6.79 -9.35
C TYR A 5 -4.74 7.94 -10.38
N ALA A 6 -5.82 7.99 -11.17
CA ALA A 6 -6.04 9.10 -12.09
C ALA A 6 -6.16 10.47 -11.38
N ALA A 7 -6.72 10.51 -10.16
CA ALA A 7 -6.73 11.72 -9.36
C ALA A 7 -5.31 12.08 -8.88
N MET A 8 -4.49 11.09 -8.48
CA MET A 8 -3.10 11.32 -8.12
C MET A 8 -2.29 11.91 -9.28
N VAL A 9 -2.41 11.34 -10.49
CA VAL A 9 -1.74 11.87 -11.70
C VAL A 9 -2.15 13.33 -11.96
N ARG A 10 -3.45 13.63 -11.91
CA ARG A 10 -3.93 15.01 -12.11
C ARG A 10 -3.40 15.97 -11.05
N THR A 11 -3.35 15.54 -9.80
CA THR A 11 -2.81 16.38 -8.70
C THR A 11 -1.33 16.64 -8.91
N GLU A 12 -0.55 15.67 -9.38
CA GLU A 12 0.87 15.88 -9.70
C GLU A 12 1.05 16.95 -10.79
N TYR A 13 0.19 16.94 -11.84
CA TYR A 13 0.21 17.99 -12.85
C TYR A 13 -0.19 19.36 -12.33
N LEU A 14 -1.16 19.45 -11.40
CA LEU A 14 -1.49 20.73 -10.74
C LEU A 14 -0.33 21.26 -9.91
N VAL A 15 0.41 20.38 -9.22
CA VAL A 15 1.63 20.78 -8.50
C VAL A 15 2.68 21.31 -9.48
N TYR A 16 2.85 20.66 -10.62
CA TYR A 16 3.77 21.12 -11.67
C TYR A 16 3.38 22.49 -12.25
N GLU A 17 2.09 22.74 -12.49
CA GLU A 17 1.60 24.06 -12.94
C GLU A 17 1.94 25.17 -11.96
N MET A 18 1.87 24.88 -10.65
CA MET A 18 2.22 25.85 -9.59
C MET A 18 3.74 25.96 -9.38
N PHE A 19 4.46 24.87 -9.56
CA PHE A 19 5.89 24.74 -9.29
C PHE A 19 6.60 24.02 -10.45
N PRO A 20 6.91 24.72 -11.57
CA PRO A 20 7.44 24.10 -12.79
C PRO A 20 8.78 23.38 -12.63
N GLN A 21 9.50 23.61 -11.55
CA GLN A 21 10.72 22.87 -11.20
C GLN A 21 10.44 21.45 -10.73
N ILE A 22 9.20 21.12 -10.29
CA ILE A 22 8.78 19.81 -9.83
C ILE A 22 8.09 19.09 -11.01
N ARG A 23 8.86 18.38 -11.82
CA ARG A 23 8.31 17.67 -12.99
C ARG A 23 7.52 16.43 -12.59
N PRO A 24 6.37 16.15 -13.25
CA PRO A 24 5.61 14.93 -13.05
C PRO A 24 6.43 13.68 -13.42
N THR A 25 6.26 12.61 -12.64
CA THR A 25 6.92 11.32 -12.85
C THR A 25 5.95 10.16 -12.93
N LEU A 26 4.69 10.34 -12.47
CA LEU A 26 3.69 9.29 -12.54
C LEU A 26 3.33 8.94 -13.98
N PRO A 27 3.37 7.66 -14.38
CA PRO A 27 2.86 7.23 -15.67
C PRO A 27 1.35 7.45 -15.77
N GLN A 28 0.82 7.60 -17.01
CA GLN A 28 -0.61 7.82 -17.22
C GLN A 28 -1.48 6.63 -16.77
N GLN A 29 -0.92 5.44 -16.74
CA GLN A 29 -1.62 4.22 -16.37
C GLN A 29 -0.85 3.46 -15.30
N ILE A 30 -1.57 2.95 -14.31
CA ILE A 30 -1.02 2.06 -13.30
C ILE A 30 -0.99 0.63 -13.82
N HIS A 31 0.11 -0.08 -13.55
CA HIS A 31 0.23 -1.50 -13.82
C HIS A 31 -0.36 -2.34 -12.68
N PHE A 32 -1.09 -3.41 -13.01
CA PHE A 32 -1.67 -4.34 -12.04
C PHE A 32 -0.90 -5.66 -12.09
N ILE A 33 -0.51 -6.18 -10.95
CA ILE A 33 0.16 -7.48 -10.83
C ILE A 33 -0.31 -8.17 -9.55
N HIS A 34 -0.48 -9.49 -9.60
CA HIS A 34 -0.75 -10.26 -8.40
C HIS A 34 0.56 -10.62 -7.68
N SER A 35 0.52 -10.71 -6.35
CA SER A 35 1.69 -11.05 -5.54
C SER A 35 2.31 -12.40 -5.89
N GLU A 36 1.51 -13.37 -6.33
CA GLU A 36 1.99 -14.65 -6.84
C GLU A 36 2.73 -14.52 -8.16
N ASP A 37 2.20 -13.76 -9.12
CA ASP A 37 2.85 -13.51 -10.41
C ASP A 37 4.17 -12.74 -10.21
N LEU A 38 4.18 -11.84 -9.22
CA LEU A 38 5.36 -11.09 -8.83
C LEU A 38 6.44 -12.00 -8.21
N LEU A 39 6.04 -12.98 -7.40
CA LEU A 39 6.94 -14.03 -6.90
C LEU A 39 7.52 -14.85 -8.06
N GLN A 40 6.69 -15.28 -9.00
CA GLN A 40 7.15 -16.06 -10.15
C GLN A 40 8.11 -15.27 -11.05
N LYS A 41 7.86 -13.97 -11.21
CA LYS A 41 8.74 -13.08 -12.00
C LYS A 41 10.12 -12.88 -11.34
N TYR A 42 10.16 -12.80 -10.01
CA TYR A 42 11.39 -12.56 -9.24
C TYR A 42 11.53 -13.56 -8.07
N PRO A 43 11.75 -14.85 -8.35
CA PRO A 43 11.64 -15.91 -7.33
C PRO A 43 12.71 -15.83 -6.23
N THR A 44 13.85 -15.20 -6.50
CA THR A 44 14.97 -15.08 -5.55
C THR A 44 14.98 -13.79 -4.76
N PHE A 45 14.10 -12.84 -5.10
CA PHE A 45 14.03 -11.54 -4.45
C PHE A 45 13.17 -11.62 -3.19
N THR A 46 13.52 -10.82 -2.19
CA THR A 46 12.65 -10.53 -1.06
C THR A 46 11.40 -9.78 -1.53
N PRO A 47 10.31 -9.76 -0.75
CA PRO A 47 9.12 -8.97 -1.11
C PRO A 47 9.44 -7.51 -1.44
N LYS A 48 10.32 -6.87 -0.67
CA LYS A 48 10.71 -5.47 -0.89
C LYS A 48 11.53 -5.27 -2.18
N GLU A 49 12.44 -6.17 -2.47
CA GLU A 49 13.19 -6.15 -3.73
C GLU A 49 12.27 -6.37 -4.95
N ARG A 50 11.22 -7.21 -4.80
CA ARG A 50 10.19 -7.39 -5.83
C ARG A 50 9.41 -6.11 -6.08
N GLU A 51 9.00 -5.41 -5.01
CA GLU A 51 8.35 -4.12 -5.10
C GLU A 51 9.23 -3.08 -5.80
N ASP A 52 10.49 -2.98 -5.41
CA ASP A 52 11.44 -2.04 -6.00
C ASP A 52 11.66 -2.35 -7.49
N ALA A 53 11.83 -3.62 -7.86
CA ALA A 53 12.05 -4.03 -9.24
C ALA A 53 10.84 -3.73 -10.13
N ILE A 54 9.63 -4.10 -9.71
CA ILE A 54 8.42 -3.91 -10.51
C ILE A 54 8.01 -2.45 -10.60
N THR A 55 8.15 -1.67 -9.53
CA THR A 55 7.87 -0.23 -9.55
C THR A 55 8.87 0.54 -10.39
N LYS A 56 10.13 0.14 -10.37
CA LYS A 56 11.15 0.72 -11.26
C LYS A 56 10.86 0.46 -12.73
N GLU A 57 10.33 -0.73 -13.05
CA GLU A 57 9.98 -1.12 -14.42
C GLU A 57 8.77 -0.34 -14.95
N TYR A 58 7.73 -0.14 -14.14
CA TYR A 58 6.44 0.43 -14.58
C TYR A 58 6.15 1.83 -14.06
N GLY A 59 6.96 2.37 -13.16
CA GLY A 59 6.76 3.67 -12.51
C GLY A 59 5.67 3.71 -11.45
N ALA A 60 4.56 2.99 -11.67
CA ALA A 60 3.46 2.84 -10.71
C ALA A 60 2.79 1.48 -10.85
N VAL A 61 2.57 0.79 -9.74
CA VAL A 61 1.96 -0.55 -9.71
C VAL A 61 0.90 -0.66 -8.62
N PHE A 62 -0.07 -1.54 -8.85
CA PHE A 62 -0.98 -2.02 -7.82
C PHE A 62 -0.76 -3.51 -7.64
N ILE A 63 -0.20 -3.91 -6.50
CA ILE A 63 0.08 -5.30 -6.17
C ILE A 63 -1.15 -5.87 -5.47
N ILE A 64 -1.78 -6.88 -6.07
CA ILE A 64 -3.01 -7.51 -5.60
C ILE A 64 -2.68 -8.75 -4.75
N GLY A 65 -3.55 -9.09 -3.79
CA GLY A 65 -3.47 -10.35 -3.05
C GLY A 65 -2.39 -10.36 -1.97
N ILE A 66 -2.36 -9.33 -1.13
CA ILE A 66 -1.40 -9.20 -0.04
C ILE A 66 -2.00 -9.75 1.26
N GLY A 67 -1.28 -10.63 1.94
CA GLY A 67 -1.68 -11.23 3.22
C GLY A 67 -1.85 -12.75 3.18
N CYS A 68 -2.14 -13.33 2.01
CA CYS A 68 -2.19 -14.77 1.82
C CYS A 68 -0.79 -15.38 1.67
N SER A 69 -0.67 -16.67 1.97
CA SER A 69 0.56 -17.42 1.67
C SER A 69 0.68 -17.66 0.17
N LEU A 70 1.86 -17.40 -0.37
CA LEU A 70 2.23 -17.64 -1.75
C LEU A 70 2.67 -19.09 -1.95
N SER A 71 2.93 -19.50 -3.19
CA SER A 71 3.33 -20.87 -3.55
C SER A 71 4.62 -21.34 -2.88
N ASN A 72 5.49 -20.43 -2.47
CA ASN A 72 6.70 -20.72 -1.70
C ASN A 72 6.47 -20.86 -0.18
N GLY A 73 5.22 -20.72 0.29
CA GLY A 73 4.84 -20.78 1.71
C GLY A 73 5.02 -19.47 2.50
N GLU A 74 5.61 -18.45 1.90
CA GLU A 74 5.79 -17.13 2.52
C GLU A 74 4.62 -16.20 2.17
N LYS A 75 4.50 -15.09 2.88
CA LYS A 75 3.59 -14.00 2.53
C LYS A 75 4.36 -12.89 1.82
N HIS A 76 3.68 -12.16 0.91
CA HIS A 76 4.27 -10.94 0.36
C HIS A 76 4.45 -9.89 1.46
N ASP A 77 3.38 -9.67 2.24
CA ASP A 77 3.40 -8.84 3.44
C ASP A 77 2.31 -9.29 4.42
N GLY A 78 2.41 -8.88 5.70
CA GLY A 78 1.43 -9.18 6.74
C GLY A 78 0.15 -8.34 6.60
N ARG A 79 -1.01 -8.96 6.92
CA ARG A 79 -2.29 -8.26 7.02
C ARG A 79 -3.08 -8.73 8.22
N ALA A 80 -3.82 -7.79 8.85
CA ALA A 80 -4.76 -8.12 9.91
C ALA A 80 -5.89 -9.01 9.37
N PRO A 81 -6.41 -9.95 10.17
CA PRO A 81 -7.47 -10.86 9.71
C PRO A 81 -8.86 -10.22 9.62
N ASP A 82 -9.03 -9.02 10.13
CA ASP A 82 -10.30 -8.39 10.42
C ASP A 82 -10.49 -7.04 9.70
N TYR A 83 -9.80 -6.82 8.61
CA TYR A 83 -9.87 -5.58 7.85
C TYR A 83 -10.15 -5.82 6.37
N ASP A 84 -9.15 -6.12 5.54
CA ASP A 84 -9.31 -6.42 4.12
C ASP A 84 -9.49 -7.93 3.89
N ASP A 85 -10.26 -8.29 2.87
CA ASP A 85 -10.39 -9.67 2.41
C ASP A 85 -9.18 -10.06 1.55
N TRP A 86 -8.21 -10.69 2.20
CA TRP A 86 -7.01 -11.22 1.54
C TRP A 86 -7.08 -12.73 1.26
N SER A 87 -8.21 -13.37 1.52
CA SER A 87 -8.34 -14.83 1.49
C SER A 87 -9.40 -15.37 0.51
N THR A 88 -10.25 -14.52 -0.03
CA THR A 88 -11.23 -14.94 -1.04
C THR A 88 -10.55 -15.14 -2.39
N ILE A 89 -10.90 -16.24 -3.06
CA ILE A 89 -10.43 -16.54 -4.42
C ILE A 89 -11.27 -15.73 -5.40
N ALA A 90 -10.63 -14.91 -6.21
CA ALA A 90 -11.26 -14.13 -7.27
C ALA A 90 -11.64 -15.00 -8.47
N GLU A 91 -12.42 -14.46 -9.40
CA GLU A 91 -12.90 -15.18 -10.60
C GLU A 91 -11.75 -15.71 -11.49
N ASN A 92 -10.61 -15.05 -11.47
CA ASN A 92 -9.41 -15.46 -12.19
C ASN A 92 -8.58 -16.56 -11.47
N GLY A 93 -9.09 -17.07 -10.34
CA GLY A 93 -8.43 -18.11 -9.55
C GLY A 93 -7.32 -17.61 -8.59
N GLN A 94 -7.01 -16.33 -8.59
CA GLN A 94 -6.03 -15.73 -7.68
C GLN A 94 -6.67 -15.36 -6.34
N THR A 95 -5.89 -15.38 -5.26
CA THR A 95 -6.39 -15.19 -3.90
C THR A 95 -6.17 -13.76 -3.42
N GLY A 96 -7.23 -13.16 -2.84
CA GLY A 96 -7.19 -11.83 -2.23
C GLY A 96 -7.86 -10.75 -3.08
N LEU A 97 -8.64 -9.92 -2.38
CA LEU A 97 -9.41 -8.82 -2.96
C LEU A 97 -8.92 -7.45 -2.47
N ASN A 98 -7.65 -7.39 -2.09
CA ASN A 98 -6.95 -6.22 -1.58
C ASN A 98 -5.65 -5.99 -2.34
N GLY A 99 -4.99 -4.88 -2.08
CA GLY A 99 -3.66 -4.61 -2.63
C GLY A 99 -3.15 -3.24 -2.26
N ASP A 100 -1.89 -3.00 -2.63
CA ASP A 100 -1.18 -1.76 -2.34
C ASP A 100 -0.78 -1.05 -3.64
N LEU A 101 -0.92 0.27 -3.62
CA LEU A 101 -0.49 1.16 -4.68
C LEU A 101 0.90 1.68 -4.34
N LEU A 102 1.87 1.29 -5.15
CA LEU A 102 3.26 1.71 -5.02
C LEU A 102 3.68 2.53 -6.25
N VAL A 103 4.56 3.50 -6.01
CA VAL A 103 5.18 4.30 -7.07
C VAL A 103 6.70 4.23 -6.94
N TRP A 104 7.40 4.41 -8.05
CA TRP A 104 8.84 4.58 -8.01
C TRP A 104 9.18 5.99 -7.52
N ASP A 105 9.96 6.09 -6.47
CA ASP A 105 10.44 7.35 -5.92
C ASP A 105 11.90 7.56 -6.33
N ASP A 106 12.12 8.50 -7.25
CA ASP A 106 13.46 8.81 -7.77
C ASP A 106 14.38 9.45 -6.71
N ILE A 107 13.80 10.10 -5.71
CA ILE A 107 14.58 10.73 -4.62
C ILE A 107 15.14 9.66 -3.68
N LEU A 108 14.29 8.69 -3.33
CA LEU A 108 14.67 7.58 -2.45
C LEU A 108 15.30 6.42 -3.22
N ASN A 109 15.20 6.41 -4.56
CA ASN A 109 15.63 5.32 -5.44
C ASN A 109 15.06 3.95 -5.01
N ARG A 110 13.75 3.94 -4.70
CA ARG A 110 13.02 2.75 -4.23
C ARG A 110 11.52 2.90 -4.45
N SER A 111 10.78 1.82 -4.24
CA SER A 111 9.32 1.85 -4.20
C SER A 111 8.81 2.59 -2.97
N LEU A 112 7.75 3.37 -3.14
CA LEU A 112 7.03 4.06 -2.08
C LEU A 112 5.54 3.66 -2.13
N GLU A 113 5.05 3.03 -1.07
CA GLU A 113 3.62 2.75 -0.92
C GLU A 113 2.87 4.04 -0.58
N LEU A 114 1.91 4.40 -1.43
CA LEU A 114 1.06 5.57 -1.26
C LEU A 114 -0.33 5.25 -0.73
N SER A 115 -0.84 4.06 -1.01
CA SER A 115 -2.21 3.69 -0.64
C SER A 115 -2.36 2.18 -0.52
N SER A 116 -3.17 1.74 0.44
CA SER A 116 -3.68 0.38 0.53
C SER A 116 -5.19 0.38 0.33
N MET A 117 -5.71 -0.55 -0.47
CA MET A 117 -7.13 -0.62 -0.83
C MET A 117 -7.61 -2.07 -0.85
N GLY A 118 -8.88 -2.29 -0.52
CA GLY A 118 -9.45 -3.62 -0.58
C GLY A 118 -10.97 -3.65 -0.44
N ILE A 119 -11.55 -4.78 -0.80
CA ILE A 119 -12.87 -5.17 -0.34
C ILE A 119 -12.70 -5.56 1.12
N ARG A 120 -13.55 -5.03 1.99
CA ARG A 120 -13.51 -5.36 3.41
C ARG A 120 -14.06 -6.75 3.66
N VAL A 121 -13.59 -7.39 4.74
CA VAL A 121 -14.08 -8.72 5.11
C VAL A 121 -15.60 -8.74 5.22
N ASN A 122 -16.21 -9.74 4.61
CA ASN A 122 -17.56 -10.17 4.92
C ASN A 122 -17.53 -11.24 6.04
N LYS A 123 -18.66 -11.78 6.39
CA LYS A 123 -18.77 -12.80 7.45
C LYS A 123 -17.89 -14.03 7.17
N GLU A 124 -17.92 -14.53 5.95
CA GLU A 124 -17.21 -15.74 5.53
C GLU A 124 -15.70 -15.49 5.51
N ALA A 125 -15.26 -14.38 4.95
CA ALA A 125 -13.86 -13.98 4.91
C ALA A 125 -13.31 -13.74 6.32
N LEU A 126 -14.08 -13.02 7.17
CA LEU A 126 -13.68 -12.79 8.56
C LEU A 126 -13.45 -14.09 9.32
N LEU A 127 -14.42 -15.03 9.27
CA LEU A 127 -14.29 -16.31 9.97
C LEU A 127 -13.07 -17.10 9.47
N ARG A 128 -12.88 -17.19 8.17
CA ARG A 128 -11.76 -17.88 7.56
C ARG A 128 -10.41 -17.25 7.93
N GLN A 129 -10.32 -15.92 7.91
CA GLN A 129 -9.08 -15.21 8.23
C GLN A 129 -8.74 -15.26 9.72
N LEU A 130 -9.73 -15.22 10.60
CA LEU A 130 -9.53 -15.42 12.04
C LEU A 130 -9.00 -16.83 12.34
N ASP A 131 -9.56 -17.86 11.68
CA ASP A 131 -9.07 -19.25 11.80
C ASP A 131 -7.63 -19.38 11.32
N ILE A 132 -7.30 -18.88 10.12
CA ILE A 132 -5.93 -18.87 9.57
C ILE A 132 -4.94 -18.19 10.52
N CYS A 133 -5.35 -17.11 11.17
CA CYS A 133 -4.52 -16.34 12.10
C CYS A 133 -4.56 -16.85 13.55
N LYS A 134 -5.35 -17.90 13.85
CA LYS A 134 -5.57 -18.42 15.20
C LYS A 134 -6.00 -17.32 16.18
N ALA A 135 -6.95 -16.51 15.78
CA ALA A 135 -7.46 -15.33 16.48
C ALA A 135 -8.99 -15.35 16.67
N GLU A 136 -9.56 -16.56 16.88
CA GLU A 136 -10.99 -16.78 16.98
C GLU A 136 -11.63 -16.02 18.15
N GLU A 137 -10.88 -15.73 19.20
CA GLU A 137 -11.32 -14.94 20.34
C GLU A 137 -11.82 -13.53 19.94
N LYS A 138 -11.31 -13.00 18.84
CA LYS A 138 -11.74 -11.71 18.30
C LYS A 138 -13.21 -11.67 17.85
N LYS A 139 -13.84 -12.83 17.62
CA LYS A 139 -15.27 -12.91 17.29
C LYS A 139 -16.15 -12.23 18.32
N GLU A 140 -15.67 -12.14 19.58
CA GLU A 140 -16.35 -11.51 20.70
C GLU A 140 -16.26 -9.97 20.71
N LEU A 141 -15.42 -9.37 19.90
CA LEU A 141 -15.26 -7.91 19.80
C LEU A 141 -16.48 -7.27 19.14
N TYR A 142 -16.76 -6.01 19.48
CA TYR A 142 -17.95 -5.28 19.07
C TYR A 142 -18.18 -5.26 17.56
N PHE A 143 -17.15 -4.89 16.78
CA PHE A 143 -17.24 -4.87 15.31
C PHE A 143 -17.51 -6.26 14.74
N HIS A 144 -16.77 -7.27 15.21
CA HIS A 144 -16.86 -8.65 14.73
C HIS A 144 -18.27 -9.23 14.97
N LYS A 145 -18.81 -9.08 16.18
CA LYS A 145 -20.18 -9.53 16.48
C LYS A 145 -21.22 -8.92 15.54
N ARG A 146 -21.14 -7.63 15.29
CA ARG A 146 -22.09 -6.93 14.42
C ARG A 146 -21.95 -7.40 12.96
N LEU A 147 -20.72 -7.59 12.49
CA LEU A 147 -20.49 -8.12 11.15
C LEU A 147 -21.03 -9.56 11.01
N LEU A 148 -20.74 -10.42 11.98
CA LEU A 148 -21.22 -11.80 12.01
C LEU A 148 -22.74 -11.92 12.11
N ASN A 149 -23.40 -10.98 12.76
CA ASN A 149 -24.86 -10.87 12.84
C ASN A 149 -25.51 -10.21 11.63
N SER A 150 -24.73 -9.85 10.59
CA SER A 150 -25.22 -9.12 9.41
C SER A 150 -25.86 -7.76 9.72
N GLU A 151 -25.41 -7.11 10.77
CA GLU A 151 -25.86 -5.77 11.18
C GLU A 151 -25.08 -4.64 10.47
N LEU A 152 -24.00 -4.98 9.79
CA LEU A 152 -23.14 -4.03 9.07
C LEU A 152 -23.24 -4.23 7.56
N PRO A 153 -23.23 -3.15 6.76
CA PRO A 153 -23.18 -3.26 5.32
C PRO A 153 -21.83 -3.78 4.84
N GLN A 154 -21.83 -4.46 3.70
CA GLN A 154 -20.58 -4.75 2.99
C GLN A 154 -19.96 -3.45 2.48
N SER A 155 -18.64 -3.38 2.51
CA SER A 155 -17.93 -2.17 2.14
C SER A 155 -16.63 -2.46 1.38
N ILE A 156 -16.20 -1.46 0.62
CA ILE A 156 -14.86 -1.36 0.07
C ILE A 156 -14.21 -0.12 0.68
N GLY A 157 -12.91 -0.09 0.71
CA GLY A 157 -12.22 1.08 1.21
C GLY A 157 -10.75 1.12 0.84
N GLY A 158 -10.15 2.25 1.12
CA GLY A 158 -8.72 2.45 0.95
C GLY A 158 -8.26 3.63 1.77
N GLY A 159 -7.01 3.58 2.20
CA GLY A 159 -6.33 4.67 2.86
C GLY A 159 -5.25 5.25 1.95
N ILE A 160 -5.17 6.57 1.87
CA ILE A 160 -4.07 7.27 1.21
C ILE A 160 -3.16 7.83 2.29
N GLY A 161 -1.89 7.49 2.24
CA GLY A 161 -0.86 8.08 3.11
C GLY A 161 -0.64 9.55 2.75
N GLN A 162 -1.37 10.47 3.39
CA GLN A 162 -1.34 11.88 3.04
C GLN A 162 0.07 12.46 3.08
N SER A 163 0.82 12.21 4.16
CA SER A 163 2.19 12.70 4.29
C SER A 163 3.14 12.06 3.27
N ARG A 164 2.99 10.76 2.98
CA ARG A 164 3.77 10.09 1.94
C ARG A 164 3.47 10.65 0.56
N LEU A 165 2.19 10.91 0.25
CA LEU A 165 1.79 11.50 -1.03
C LEU A 165 2.35 12.91 -1.20
N CYS A 166 2.28 13.74 -0.16
CA CYS A 166 2.89 15.08 -0.16
C CYS A 166 4.42 14.99 -0.31
N MET A 167 5.07 14.07 0.39
CA MET A 167 6.51 13.83 0.27
C MET A 167 6.90 13.49 -1.17
N PHE A 168 6.17 12.58 -1.79
CA PHE A 168 6.37 12.19 -3.19
C PHE A 168 6.19 13.38 -4.15
N TYR A 169 5.06 14.12 -4.06
CA TYR A 169 4.80 15.24 -4.94
C TYR A 169 5.81 16.37 -4.80
N LEU A 170 6.26 16.65 -3.58
CA LEU A 170 7.21 17.74 -3.29
C LEU A 170 8.68 17.30 -3.38
N ARG A 171 8.93 16.07 -3.84
CA ARG A 171 10.29 15.50 -4.00
C ARG A 171 11.11 15.59 -2.72
N LYS A 172 10.51 15.20 -1.59
CA LYS A 172 11.14 15.21 -0.28
C LYS A 172 11.73 13.85 0.06
N ALA A 173 12.89 13.85 0.72
CA ALA A 173 13.60 12.63 1.09
C ALA A 173 13.19 12.07 2.46
N HIS A 174 12.62 12.90 3.33
CA HIS A 174 12.21 12.49 4.67
C HIS A 174 10.81 12.98 5.01
N ILE A 175 10.00 12.13 5.63
CA ILE A 175 8.61 12.46 5.98
C ILE A 175 8.52 13.64 6.95
N GLY A 176 9.54 13.88 7.76
CA GLY A 176 9.66 15.03 8.65
C GLY A 176 9.78 16.37 7.94
N GLU A 177 10.03 16.41 6.64
CA GLU A 177 9.97 17.64 5.85
C GLU A 177 8.52 18.03 5.50
N ILE A 178 7.56 17.13 5.76
CA ILE A 178 6.14 17.29 5.46
C ILE A 178 5.28 17.30 6.73
N GLN A 179 5.64 16.47 7.69
CA GLN A 179 4.83 16.21 8.88
C GLN A 179 5.57 16.66 10.13
N ALA A 180 4.99 17.60 10.88
CA ALA A 180 5.49 17.98 12.19
C ALA A 180 5.41 16.82 13.17
N SER A 181 6.49 16.56 13.89
CA SER A 181 6.58 15.51 14.89
C SER A 181 7.72 15.80 15.89
N ILE A 182 7.81 14.95 16.92
CA ILE A 182 8.94 14.95 17.83
C ILE A 182 10.04 14.08 17.24
N TRP A 183 11.08 14.72 16.70
CA TRP A 183 12.22 14.04 16.10
C TRP A 183 13.37 13.99 17.09
N PRO A 184 14.05 12.82 17.28
CA PRO A 184 15.27 12.74 18.08
C PRO A 184 16.30 13.75 17.60
N GLU A 185 17.05 14.35 18.54
CA GLU A 185 18.03 15.39 18.21
C GLU A 185 19.13 14.89 17.27
N GLU A 186 19.51 13.63 17.38
CA GLU A 186 20.50 13.02 16.48
C GLU A 186 19.97 12.95 15.05
N MET A 187 18.73 12.51 14.86
CA MET A 187 18.05 12.52 13.54
C MET A 187 17.95 13.93 12.95
N ARG A 188 17.66 14.95 13.78
CA ARG A 188 17.65 16.35 13.34
C ARG A 188 19.02 16.83 12.85
N LYS A 189 20.09 16.41 13.53
CA LYS A 189 21.47 16.73 13.12
C LYS A 189 21.85 16.07 11.80
N GLU A 190 21.55 14.77 11.68
CA GLU A 190 21.80 14.00 10.45
C GLU A 190 21.00 14.58 9.27
N ALA A 191 19.71 14.87 9.47
CA ALA A 191 18.87 15.50 8.45
C ALA A 191 19.43 16.84 7.98
N ARG A 192 19.82 17.72 8.91
CA ARG A 192 20.45 19.01 8.58
C ARG A 192 21.78 18.85 7.82
N ALA A 193 22.60 17.88 8.22
CA ALA A 193 23.84 17.57 7.53
C ALA A 193 23.60 17.09 6.07
N ALA A 194 22.46 16.44 5.83
CA ALA A 194 22.01 16.02 4.51
C ALA A 194 21.18 17.10 3.76
N GLY A 195 21.07 18.31 4.31
CA GLY A 195 20.32 19.41 3.69
C GLY A 195 18.79 19.36 3.85
N MET A 196 18.28 18.48 4.74
CA MET A 196 16.86 18.34 5.05
C MET A 196 16.48 19.16 6.30
N ILE A 197 15.29 19.77 6.28
CA ILE A 197 14.73 20.52 7.39
C ILE A 197 13.49 19.76 7.91
N LEU A 198 13.59 19.16 9.08
CA LEU A 198 12.47 18.51 9.76
C LEU A 198 11.63 19.54 10.52
N ILE A 199 10.31 19.51 10.29
CA ILE A 199 9.32 20.40 10.89
C ILE A 199 8.65 19.79 12.12
#